data_db2f5f5ff06c4a4610de2ea78edae1e0
#
_entry.id   db2f5f5ff06c4a4610de2ea78edae1e0
#
_cell.length_a   1.000
_cell.length_b   1.000
_cell.length_c   1.000
_cell.angle_alpha   90.00
_cell.angle_beta   90.00
_cell.angle_gamma   90.00
#
_symmetry.space_group_name_H-M   'P 1'
#
loop_
_entity.id
_entity.type
_entity.pdbx_description
1 polymer ?
#
loop_
_entity_poly.entity_id
_entity_poly.type
_entity_poly.pdbx_seq_one_letter_code
_entity_poly.pdbx_strand_id
1 'polypeptide(L)'
;MKLVKPQQITAKTAPLKPPSAVIKEVTAEDERIFLAITSTELTPEQERCIITPPGVHAGQHEIMALHWHPEFVPMALIERRIKGAFPNARRELIIPTQHNVLMEYGGFSGVEVDCYSRGFKRKVQLLLHFENSRLQKADVLRSALAHTRDYRATQLHDFIHTIVRPMEARLQEAAAETGADGELVGFVRVQVGKVFHLLEKHADTLPQDAFKNRLLRNFLEALRPTYGDILINRAEAFLNAVKAIVKREFSPKYFYRTSEIIEEARARGAGIVIPHPEQFWPILLAEYDVDGYEVWNPQSREYTEFLISVLKRKNRQRDTSTRRLLAFMGDDTHMGEKINPPSLQNGCKASREVGVQPGWDDISIRKQLAVAGLTRADVLEEYAARLTG
;
A
#
# COMPACT_ATOMS: atom_id res chain seq x y z
N MET A 1 -47.25 3.97 29.97
CA MET A 1 -46.27 4.54 29.04
C MET A 1 -46.16 3.59 27.84
N LYS A 2 -46.84 3.91 26.70
CA LYS A 2 -46.92 3.05 25.52
C LYS A 2 -45.67 3.29 24.67
N LEU A 3 -44.88 2.24 24.46
CA LEU A 3 -43.74 2.24 23.54
C LEU A 3 -44.24 2.39 22.10
N VAL A 4 -43.82 3.46 21.46
CA VAL A 4 -44.06 3.71 20.02
C VAL A 4 -43.01 2.87 19.27
N LYS A 5 -43.48 1.95 18.40
CA LYS A 5 -42.63 1.18 17.47
C LYS A 5 -42.07 2.11 16.41
N PRO A 6 -40.79 2.01 16.03
CA PRO A 6 -40.25 2.78 14.91
C PRO A 6 -40.87 2.31 13.59
N GLN A 7 -41.44 3.24 12.83
CA GLN A 7 -41.88 3.02 11.44
C GLN A 7 -40.67 2.70 10.58
N GLN A 8 -40.66 1.54 9.96
CA GLN A 8 -39.75 1.21 8.86
C GLN A 8 -40.10 2.08 7.65
N ILE A 9 -39.29 3.06 7.35
CA ILE A 9 -39.31 3.80 6.09
C ILE A 9 -38.70 2.91 5.03
N THR A 10 -39.47 2.11 4.35
CA THR A 10 -39.09 1.44 3.11
C THR A 10 -39.16 2.48 1.98
N ALA A 11 -38.07 3.20 1.78
CA ALA A 11 -37.87 3.96 0.56
C ALA A 11 -37.72 2.93 -0.60
N LYS A 12 -38.77 2.65 -1.34
CA LYS A 12 -38.68 2.00 -2.64
C LYS A 12 -37.94 2.95 -3.59
N THR A 13 -36.63 2.80 -3.68
CA THR A 13 -35.85 3.41 -4.77
C THR A 13 -36.34 2.81 -6.07
N ALA A 14 -36.97 3.61 -6.92
CA ALA A 14 -37.33 3.22 -8.28
C ALA A 14 -36.04 2.75 -9.00
N PRO A 15 -36.08 1.66 -9.81
CA PRO A 15 -34.92 1.22 -10.56
C PRO A 15 -34.51 2.36 -11.52
N LEU A 16 -33.27 2.84 -11.34
CA LEU A 16 -32.65 3.79 -12.25
C LEU A 16 -32.41 3.06 -13.58
N LYS A 17 -33.14 3.46 -14.62
CA LYS A 17 -32.83 2.99 -15.96
C LYS A 17 -31.46 3.51 -16.36
N PRO A 18 -30.50 2.64 -16.74
CA PRO A 18 -29.28 3.10 -17.38
C PRO A 18 -29.65 3.88 -18.65
N PRO A 19 -28.86 4.89 -19.05
CA PRO A 19 -29.11 5.61 -20.28
C PRO A 19 -29.21 4.61 -21.43
N SER A 20 -30.20 4.81 -22.30
CA SER A 20 -30.70 3.86 -23.30
C SER A 20 -29.72 3.47 -24.42
N ALA A 21 -28.46 3.89 -24.35
CA ALA A 21 -27.37 3.49 -25.24
C ALA A 21 -26.06 3.38 -24.46
N VAL A 22 -25.79 2.23 -23.87
CA VAL A 22 -24.43 1.90 -23.40
C VAL A 22 -23.59 1.68 -24.66
N ILE A 23 -22.68 2.61 -24.94
CA ILE A 23 -21.75 2.52 -26.07
C ILE A 23 -20.85 1.30 -25.83
N LYS A 24 -20.96 0.27 -26.67
CA LYS A 24 -20.16 -0.95 -26.58
C LYS A 24 -18.75 -0.79 -27.16
N GLU A 25 -18.57 0.18 -28.04
CA GLU A 25 -17.28 0.47 -28.69
C GLU A 25 -16.45 1.43 -27.87
N VAL A 26 -15.13 1.28 -27.91
CA VAL A 26 -14.18 2.21 -27.29
C VAL A 26 -14.18 3.51 -28.09
N THR A 27 -14.47 4.61 -27.44
CA THR A 27 -14.46 5.93 -28.05
C THR A 27 -13.13 6.64 -27.82
N ALA A 28 -12.85 7.71 -28.59
CA ALA A 28 -11.68 8.55 -28.35
C ALA A 28 -11.68 9.18 -26.94
N GLU A 29 -12.86 9.45 -26.37
CA GLU A 29 -13.00 9.97 -25.00
C GLU A 29 -12.64 8.89 -23.96
N ASP A 30 -13.06 7.62 -24.15
CA ASP A 30 -12.65 6.51 -23.27
C ASP A 30 -11.13 6.36 -23.26
N GLU A 31 -10.50 6.46 -24.44
CA GLU A 31 -9.06 6.36 -24.57
C GLU A 31 -8.35 7.56 -23.89
N ARG A 32 -8.86 8.76 -24.08
CA ARG A 32 -8.33 9.97 -23.42
C ARG A 32 -8.39 9.84 -21.89
N ILE A 33 -9.53 9.40 -21.36
CA ILE A 33 -9.69 9.15 -19.93
C ILE A 33 -8.70 8.08 -19.47
N PHE A 34 -8.60 6.96 -20.19
CA PHE A 34 -7.71 5.88 -19.85
C PHE A 34 -6.24 6.31 -19.78
N LEU A 35 -5.77 7.04 -20.80
CA LEU A 35 -4.40 7.56 -20.83
C LEU A 35 -4.14 8.57 -19.71
N ALA A 36 -5.12 9.41 -19.36
CA ALA A 36 -4.99 10.35 -18.26
C ALA A 36 -4.86 9.68 -16.90
N ILE A 37 -5.64 8.62 -16.63
CA ILE A 37 -5.58 7.91 -15.33
C ILE A 37 -4.40 6.95 -15.22
N THR A 38 -3.78 6.57 -16.32
CA THR A 38 -2.60 5.70 -16.36
C THR A 38 -1.29 6.47 -16.49
N SER A 39 -1.33 7.77 -16.76
CA SER A 39 -0.15 8.61 -16.85
C SER A 39 0.61 8.67 -15.52
N THR A 40 1.93 8.64 -15.63
CA THR A 40 2.86 8.89 -14.51
C THR A 40 3.55 10.25 -14.65
N GLU A 41 3.25 11.00 -15.69
CA GLU A 41 3.74 12.37 -15.88
C GLU A 41 3.02 13.32 -14.91
N LEU A 42 3.78 14.18 -14.25
CA LEU A 42 3.25 15.16 -13.32
C LEU A 42 2.97 16.49 -14.00
N THR A 43 1.83 17.08 -13.69
CA THR A 43 1.57 18.47 -14.06
C THR A 43 2.36 19.43 -13.16
N PRO A 44 2.61 20.69 -13.59
CA PRO A 44 3.25 21.70 -12.73
C PRO A 44 2.55 21.92 -11.39
N GLU A 45 1.21 21.75 -11.33
CA GLU A 45 0.42 21.83 -10.09
C GLU A 45 0.73 20.65 -9.17
N GLN A 46 0.80 19.43 -9.73
CA GLN A 46 1.15 18.24 -8.99
C GLN A 46 2.58 18.29 -8.46
N GLU A 47 3.53 18.79 -9.26
CA GLU A 47 4.91 18.99 -8.80
C GLU A 47 4.95 20.00 -7.62
N ARG A 48 4.23 21.12 -7.72
CA ARG A 48 4.11 22.08 -6.60
C ARG A 48 3.50 21.44 -5.37
N CYS A 49 2.46 20.63 -5.53
CA CYS A 49 1.86 19.88 -4.43
C CYS A 49 2.87 18.94 -3.77
N ILE A 50 3.67 18.23 -4.55
CA ILE A 50 4.70 17.32 -4.01
C ILE A 50 5.78 18.08 -3.25
N ILE A 51 6.33 19.15 -3.78
CA ILE A 51 7.45 19.87 -3.13
C ILE A 51 7.02 20.71 -1.92
N THR A 52 5.72 20.94 -1.73
CA THR A 52 5.20 21.76 -0.62
C THR A 52 4.64 20.86 0.47
N PRO A 53 5.36 20.65 1.60
CA PRO A 53 4.82 19.89 2.72
C PRO A 53 3.70 20.68 3.41
N PRO A 54 2.70 20.00 4.03
CA PRO A 54 1.61 20.67 4.74
C PRO A 54 2.06 21.28 6.07
N GLY A 55 3.24 20.93 6.57
CA GLY A 55 3.79 21.41 7.82
C GLY A 55 5.31 21.38 7.83
N VAL A 56 5.90 22.22 8.72
CA VAL A 56 7.33 22.30 8.96
C VAL A 56 7.62 21.81 10.37
N HIS A 57 8.49 20.81 10.49
CA HIS A 57 8.88 20.15 11.73
C HIS A 57 10.29 20.64 12.18
N ALA A 58 10.42 21.95 12.40
CA ALA A 58 11.72 22.58 12.71
C ALA A 58 12.39 22.05 13.99
N GLY A 59 11.60 21.50 14.93
CA GLY A 59 12.11 20.88 16.16
C GLY A 59 12.56 19.43 16.01
N GLN A 60 12.31 18.78 14.87
CA GLN A 60 12.73 17.40 14.62
C GLN A 60 14.13 17.38 13.98
N HIS A 61 15.13 16.95 14.75
CA HIS A 61 16.52 16.88 14.31
C HIS A 61 16.95 15.52 13.79
N GLU A 62 16.12 14.52 13.98
CA GLU A 62 16.35 13.12 13.58
C GLU A 62 15.20 12.65 12.72
N ILE A 63 15.51 12.20 11.51
CA ILE A 63 14.53 11.64 10.58
C ILE A 63 14.82 10.14 10.43
N MET A 64 13.81 9.32 10.69
CA MET A 64 13.84 7.89 10.37
C MET A 64 12.59 7.56 9.57
N ALA A 65 12.75 7.30 8.27
CA ALA A 65 11.67 6.99 7.36
C ALA A 65 12.01 5.71 6.60
N LEU A 66 11.51 4.58 7.08
CA LEU A 66 11.88 3.24 6.62
C LEU A 66 10.70 2.47 5.99
N HIS A 67 9.53 3.09 5.94
CA HIS A 67 8.33 2.51 5.35
C HIS A 67 7.53 3.58 4.64
N TRP A 68 7.85 3.82 3.39
CA TRP A 68 7.14 4.76 2.53
C TRP A 68 7.33 4.43 1.05
N HIS A 69 6.38 4.84 0.21
CA HIS A 69 6.28 4.45 -1.19
C HIS A 69 6.40 5.68 -2.10
N PRO A 70 7.52 5.84 -2.83
CA PRO A 70 7.67 6.88 -3.85
C PRO A 70 6.62 6.78 -4.94
N GLU A 71 6.20 5.55 -5.24
CA GLU A 71 5.38 5.23 -6.40
C GLU A 71 6.04 5.75 -7.68
N PHE A 72 5.33 6.54 -8.49
CA PHE A 72 5.85 7.13 -9.72
C PHE A 72 6.38 8.57 -9.54
N VAL A 73 6.39 9.08 -8.31
CA VAL A 73 6.85 10.45 -8.03
C VAL A 73 8.38 10.52 -8.06
N PRO A 74 8.98 11.45 -8.86
CA PRO A 74 10.43 11.57 -8.95
C PRO A 74 11.08 11.87 -7.59
N MET A 75 12.15 11.12 -7.28
CA MET A 75 12.86 11.24 -6.00
C MET A 75 13.36 12.66 -5.71
N ALA A 76 13.79 13.41 -6.73
CA ALA A 76 14.23 14.80 -6.58
C ALA A 76 13.15 15.74 -6.04
N LEU A 77 11.88 15.51 -6.37
CA LEU A 77 10.76 16.27 -5.82
C LEU A 77 10.48 15.87 -4.37
N ILE A 78 10.55 14.57 -4.08
CA ILE A 78 10.38 14.04 -2.71
C ILE A 78 11.47 14.58 -1.78
N GLU A 79 12.71 14.61 -2.24
CA GLU A 79 13.83 15.17 -1.49
C GLU A 79 13.59 16.64 -1.14
N ARG A 80 13.10 17.44 -2.09
CA ARG A 80 12.75 18.86 -1.85
C ARG A 80 11.65 18.98 -0.78
N ARG A 81 10.64 18.08 -0.83
CA ARG A 81 9.58 18.02 0.20
C ARG A 81 10.17 17.73 1.58
N ILE A 82 11.00 16.69 1.70
CA ILE A 82 11.61 16.29 2.97
C ILE A 82 12.46 17.44 3.54
N LYS A 83 13.31 18.07 2.73
CA LYS A 83 14.10 19.23 3.14
C LYS A 83 13.23 20.41 3.59
N GLY A 84 12.10 20.64 2.93
CA GLY A 84 11.14 21.67 3.33
C GLY A 84 10.41 21.33 4.62
N ALA A 85 10.10 20.05 4.86
CA ALA A 85 9.43 19.60 6.08
C ALA A 85 10.37 19.61 7.31
N PHE A 86 11.67 19.31 7.12
CA PHE A 86 12.64 19.16 8.20
C PHE A 86 13.90 20.03 7.98
N PRO A 87 13.78 21.36 8.02
CA PRO A 87 14.89 22.25 7.69
C PRO A 87 16.09 22.17 8.63
N ASN A 88 15.91 21.62 9.84
CA ASN A 88 16.93 21.51 10.87
C ASN A 88 17.38 20.07 11.14
N ALA A 89 17.10 19.14 10.22
CA ALA A 89 17.55 17.75 10.34
C ALA A 89 19.10 17.68 10.42
N ARG A 90 19.60 16.87 11.34
CA ARG A 90 21.04 16.66 11.57
C ARG A 90 21.46 15.22 11.33
N ARG A 91 20.54 14.28 11.57
CA ARG A 91 20.72 12.85 11.34
C ARG A 91 19.52 12.32 10.60
N GLU A 92 19.75 11.56 9.54
CA GLU A 92 18.68 10.99 8.75
C GLU A 92 19.00 9.56 8.33
N LEU A 93 17.98 8.72 8.36
CA LEU A 93 17.96 7.40 7.74
C LEU A 93 16.64 7.28 7.00
N ILE A 94 16.69 7.55 5.70
CA ILE A 94 15.52 7.61 4.83
C ILE A 94 15.72 6.56 3.75
N ILE A 95 14.88 5.52 3.75
CA ILE A 95 14.96 4.40 2.82
C ILE A 95 13.58 4.13 2.24
N PRO A 96 13.37 4.32 0.94
CA PRO A 96 12.09 4.03 0.28
C PRO A 96 11.83 2.53 0.23
N THR A 97 10.55 2.12 0.30
CA THR A 97 10.16 0.70 0.32
C THR A 97 8.98 0.40 -0.60
N GLN A 98 9.15 0.69 -1.89
CA GLN A 98 8.13 0.39 -2.90
C GLN A 98 7.78 -1.10 -2.91
N HIS A 99 6.49 -1.43 -3.16
CA HIS A 99 6.01 -2.81 -3.20
C HIS A 99 6.72 -3.64 -4.28
N ASN A 100 7.50 -4.63 -3.87
CA ASN A 100 8.22 -5.59 -4.71
C ASN A 100 9.15 -4.95 -5.77
N VAL A 101 9.57 -3.70 -5.55
CA VAL A 101 10.51 -2.97 -6.40
C VAL A 101 11.56 -2.31 -5.53
N LEU A 102 12.82 -2.61 -5.80
CA LEU A 102 13.95 -1.93 -5.13
C LEU A 102 13.98 -0.46 -5.56
N MET A 103 13.98 0.42 -4.56
CA MET A 103 14.11 1.86 -4.73
C MET A 103 15.34 2.35 -3.98
N GLU A 104 16.02 3.34 -4.54
CA GLU A 104 17.26 3.87 -4.00
C GLU A 104 17.11 5.32 -3.54
N TYR A 105 17.70 5.64 -2.40
CA TYR A 105 17.84 7.00 -1.88
C TYR A 105 19.02 7.09 -0.89
N GLY A 106 19.83 8.14 -1.01
CA GLY A 106 20.84 8.50 0.00
C GLY A 106 21.89 7.42 0.30
N GLY A 107 22.25 6.56 -0.67
CA GLY A 107 23.22 5.47 -0.46
C GLY A 107 22.59 4.17 0.05
N PHE A 108 21.29 4.15 0.27
CA PHE A 108 20.53 2.97 0.67
C PHE A 108 19.46 2.60 -0.35
N SER A 109 19.12 1.33 -0.40
CA SER A 109 17.98 0.80 -1.16
C SER A 109 17.03 0.06 -0.26
N GLY A 110 15.75 0.15 -0.57
CA GLY A 110 14.73 -0.60 0.17
C GLY A 110 13.63 -1.15 -0.72
N VAL A 111 12.88 -2.08 -0.16
CA VAL A 111 11.74 -2.72 -0.79
C VAL A 111 10.77 -3.26 0.26
N GLU A 112 9.47 -3.12 0.03
CA GLU A 112 8.45 -3.88 0.75
C GLU A 112 8.10 -5.14 -0.05
N VAL A 113 8.39 -6.32 0.50
CA VAL A 113 8.22 -7.59 -0.20
C VAL A 113 6.99 -8.32 0.30
N ASP A 114 6.10 -8.68 -0.64
CA ASP A 114 5.03 -9.65 -0.37
C ASP A 114 5.63 -11.07 -0.36
N CYS A 115 5.43 -11.81 0.72
CA CYS A 115 5.88 -13.19 0.85
C CYS A 115 4.83 -14.08 1.53
N TYR A 116 5.06 -15.40 1.52
CA TYR A 116 4.16 -16.39 2.07
C TYR A 116 4.72 -17.03 3.34
N SER A 117 3.99 -16.90 4.44
CA SER A 117 4.31 -17.65 5.64
C SER A 117 3.64 -19.02 5.64
N ARG A 118 4.46 -20.06 5.55
CA ARG A 118 4.00 -21.46 5.57
C ARG A 118 3.37 -21.83 6.92
N GLY A 119 3.90 -21.29 8.02
CA GLY A 119 3.47 -21.65 9.37
C GLY A 119 2.00 -21.28 9.65
N PHE A 120 1.54 -20.17 9.12
CA PHE A 120 0.14 -19.72 9.30
C PHE A 120 -0.61 -19.49 7.97
N LYS A 121 -0.05 -20.01 6.86
CA LYS A 121 -0.70 -20.07 5.53
C LYS A 121 -1.26 -18.71 5.04
N ARG A 122 -0.55 -17.63 5.27
CA ARG A 122 -0.97 -16.26 4.88
C ARG A 122 0.14 -15.52 4.15
N LYS A 123 -0.28 -14.54 3.37
CA LYS A 123 0.60 -13.49 2.87
C LYS A 123 1.06 -12.65 4.06
N VAL A 124 2.34 -12.33 4.09
CA VAL A 124 2.96 -11.38 5.00
C VAL A 124 3.83 -10.41 4.22
N GLN A 125 4.27 -9.34 4.85
CA GLN A 125 5.15 -8.35 4.24
C GLN A 125 6.41 -8.19 5.09
N LEU A 126 7.51 -7.88 4.40
CA LEU A 126 8.80 -7.57 4.99
C LEU A 126 9.33 -6.27 4.35
N LEU A 127 9.88 -5.39 5.17
CA LEU A 127 10.72 -4.29 4.69
C LEU A 127 12.15 -4.80 4.68
N LEU A 128 12.80 -4.70 3.53
CA LEU A 128 14.21 -5.03 3.37
C LEU A 128 14.97 -3.74 3.06
N HIS A 129 16.04 -3.48 3.80
CA HIS A 129 16.87 -2.30 3.64
C HIS A 129 18.32 -2.71 3.43
N PHE A 130 18.98 -2.09 2.47
CA PHE A 130 20.35 -2.42 2.07
C PHE A 130 21.19 -1.18 1.92
N GLU A 131 22.45 -1.25 2.27
CA GLU A 131 23.46 -0.36 1.70
C GLU A 131 23.63 -0.71 0.21
N ASN A 132 23.68 0.28 -0.69
CA ASN A 132 23.68 0.08 -2.14
C ASN A 132 24.81 -0.83 -2.63
N SER A 133 25.98 -0.75 -1.99
CA SER A 133 27.14 -1.59 -2.29
C SER A 133 26.84 -3.10 -2.26
N ARG A 134 25.90 -3.51 -1.40
CA ARG A 134 25.52 -4.91 -1.16
C ARG A 134 24.60 -5.50 -2.25
N LEU A 135 24.05 -4.66 -3.12
CA LEU A 135 23.13 -5.06 -4.17
C LEU A 135 23.79 -5.33 -5.53
N GLN A 136 25.12 -5.22 -5.64
CA GLN A 136 25.84 -5.40 -6.90
C GLN A 136 25.66 -6.81 -7.51
N LYS A 137 25.47 -7.84 -6.69
CA LYS A 137 25.28 -9.24 -7.12
C LYS A 137 23.98 -9.83 -6.57
N ALA A 138 22.90 -9.07 -6.57
CA ALA A 138 21.62 -9.45 -5.98
C ALA A 138 20.63 -10.04 -7.01
N ASP A 139 21.11 -10.84 -7.97
CA ASP A 139 20.29 -11.36 -9.08
C ASP A 139 19.15 -12.26 -8.59
N VAL A 140 19.42 -13.10 -7.58
CA VAL A 140 18.39 -13.96 -6.97
C VAL A 140 17.29 -13.14 -6.33
N LEU A 141 17.65 -12.12 -5.53
CA LEU A 141 16.69 -11.21 -4.92
C LEU A 141 15.90 -10.46 -6.00
N ARG A 142 16.56 -9.90 -7.01
CA ARG A 142 15.90 -9.19 -8.11
C ARG A 142 14.93 -10.09 -8.87
N SER A 143 15.31 -11.35 -9.13
CA SER A 143 14.44 -12.34 -9.77
C SER A 143 13.24 -12.68 -8.89
N ALA A 144 13.43 -12.86 -7.59
CA ALA A 144 12.35 -13.12 -6.64
C ALA A 144 11.35 -11.94 -6.57
N LEU A 145 11.86 -10.70 -6.55
CA LEU A 145 11.04 -9.50 -6.56
C LEU A 145 10.25 -9.35 -7.88
N ALA A 146 10.89 -9.60 -9.01
CA ALA A 146 10.23 -9.57 -10.32
C ALA A 146 9.11 -10.61 -10.38
N HIS A 147 9.37 -11.86 -9.99
CA HIS A 147 8.35 -12.90 -9.90
C HIS A 147 7.18 -12.48 -8.99
N THR A 148 7.47 -11.95 -7.82
CA THR A 148 6.44 -11.53 -6.85
C THR A 148 5.57 -10.41 -7.39
N ARG A 149 6.19 -9.43 -8.06
CA ARG A 149 5.49 -8.32 -8.71
C ARG A 149 4.58 -8.83 -9.83
N ASP A 150 5.11 -9.68 -10.71
CA ASP A 150 4.38 -10.21 -11.86
C ASP A 150 3.23 -11.11 -11.39
N TYR A 151 3.47 -11.95 -10.39
CA TYR A 151 2.41 -12.75 -9.78
C TYR A 151 1.32 -11.87 -9.15
N ARG A 152 1.69 -10.79 -8.47
CA ARG A 152 0.72 -9.84 -7.91
C ARG A 152 -0.11 -9.14 -9.00
N ALA A 153 0.47 -8.84 -10.15
CA ALA A 153 -0.23 -8.25 -11.28
C ALA A 153 -1.32 -9.19 -11.83
N THR A 154 -1.14 -10.52 -11.72
CA THR A 154 -2.16 -11.49 -12.16
C THR A 154 -3.50 -11.31 -11.42
N GLN A 155 -3.50 -10.74 -10.22
CA GLN A 155 -4.72 -10.44 -9.48
C GLN A 155 -5.59 -9.39 -10.18
N LEU A 156 -4.98 -8.38 -10.81
CA LEU A 156 -5.73 -7.42 -11.63
C LEU A 156 -6.30 -8.08 -12.88
N HIS A 157 -5.52 -8.94 -13.54
CA HIS A 157 -5.99 -9.70 -14.70
C HIS A 157 -7.13 -10.64 -14.34
N ASP A 158 -7.05 -11.38 -13.21
CA ASP A 158 -8.15 -12.25 -12.74
C ASP A 158 -9.41 -11.42 -12.42
N PHE A 159 -9.24 -10.24 -11.83
CA PHE A 159 -10.35 -9.33 -11.56
C PHE A 159 -11.04 -8.85 -12.86
N ILE A 160 -10.27 -8.40 -13.85
CA ILE A 160 -10.79 -7.99 -15.16
C ILE A 160 -11.46 -9.18 -15.86
N HIS A 161 -10.78 -10.34 -15.94
CA HIS A 161 -11.29 -11.53 -16.59
C HIS A 161 -12.56 -12.05 -15.93
N THR A 162 -12.69 -12.01 -14.62
CA THR A 162 -13.93 -12.38 -13.90
C THR A 162 -15.14 -11.64 -14.45
N ILE A 163 -14.97 -10.39 -14.90
CA ILE A 163 -16.05 -9.54 -15.39
C ILE A 163 -16.22 -9.65 -16.91
N VAL A 164 -15.13 -9.61 -17.69
CA VAL A 164 -15.16 -9.61 -19.16
C VAL A 164 -15.48 -11.00 -19.73
N ARG A 165 -14.93 -12.04 -19.14
CA ARG A 165 -15.23 -13.46 -19.41
C ARG A 165 -15.99 -14.03 -18.22
N PRO A 166 -17.31 -13.76 -18.12
CA PRO A 166 -18.04 -13.82 -16.86
C PRO A 166 -17.88 -15.16 -16.14
N MET A 167 -17.30 -15.07 -14.94
CA MET A 167 -17.34 -16.16 -13.97
C MET A 167 -18.62 -16.01 -13.17
N GLU A 168 -19.71 -16.61 -13.68
CA GLU A 168 -21.08 -16.38 -13.20
C GLU A 168 -21.22 -16.54 -11.68
N ALA A 169 -20.57 -17.54 -11.08
CA ALA A 169 -20.64 -17.75 -9.63
C ALA A 169 -20.11 -16.54 -8.83
N ARG A 170 -18.98 -15.96 -9.24
CA ARG A 170 -18.39 -14.78 -8.58
C ARG A 170 -19.26 -13.54 -8.79
N LEU A 171 -19.80 -13.38 -10.01
CA LEU A 171 -20.64 -12.22 -10.33
C LEU A 171 -21.99 -12.28 -9.60
N GLN A 172 -22.60 -13.48 -9.48
CA GLN A 172 -23.83 -13.69 -8.73
C GLN A 172 -23.65 -13.45 -7.24
N GLU A 173 -22.52 -13.93 -6.66
CA GLU A 173 -22.19 -13.65 -5.25
C GLU A 173 -22.04 -12.14 -5.00
N ALA A 174 -21.28 -11.45 -5.85
CA ALA A 174 -21.11 -10.00 -5.74
C ALA A 174 -22.42 -9.22 -5.94
N ALA A 175 -23.27 -9.67 -6.86
CA ALA A 175 -24.57 -9.08 -7.11
C ALA A 175 -25.52 -9.26 -5.92
N ALA A 176 -25.53 -10.46 -5.32
CA ALA A 176 -26.31 -10.75 -4.12
C ALA A 176 -25.88 -9.87 -2.92
N GLU A 177 -24.56 -9.67 -2.75
CA GLU A 177 -24.00 -8.85 -1.67
C GLU A 177 -24.37 -7.36 -1.83
N THR A 178 -24.41 -6.86 -3.07
CA THR A 178 -24.54 -5.41 -3.34
C THR A 178 -25.94 -5.00 -3.83
N GLY A 179 -26.83 -5.96 -4.09
CA GLY A 179 -28.14 -5.71 -4.71
C GLY A 179 -28.00 -5.22 -6.17
N ALA A 180 -26.94 -5.62 -6.88
CA ALA A 180 -26.76 -5.29 -8.28
C ALA A 180 -27.74 -6.10 -9.15
N ASP A 181 -28.49 -5.39 -9.99
CA ASP A 181 -29.35 -5.99 -11.02
C ASP A 181 -28.58 -6.27 -12.30
N GLY A 182 -29.22 -7.00 -13.23
CA GLY A 182 -28.60 -7.36 -14.51
C GLY A 182 -28.21 -6.16 -15.38
N GLU A 183 -28.91 -5.03 -15.25
CA GLU A 183 -28.59 -3.81 -15.98
C GLU A 183 -27.28 -3.19 -15.46
N LEU A 184 -27.12 -3.10 -14.15
CA LEU A 184 -25.88 -2.62 -13.52
C LEU A 184 -24.69 -3.52 -13.83
N VAL A 185 -24.86 -4.85 -13.73
CA VAL A 185 -23.82 -5.82 -14.11
C VAL A 185 -23.44 -5.66 -15.57
N GLY A 186 -24.44 -5.49 -16.47
CA GLY A 186 -24.22 -5.23 -17.89
C GLY A 186 -23.43 -3.95 -18.14
N PHE A 187 -23.78 -2.86 -17.45
CA PHE A 187 -23.05 -1.59 -17.51
C PHE A 187 -21.58 -1.77 -17.10
N VAL A 188 -21.32 -2.38 -15.93
CA VAL A 188 -19.97 -2.62 -15.44
C VAL A 188 -19.16 -3.48 -16.41
N ARG A 189 -19.75 -4.53 -16.98
CA ARG A 189 -19.08 -5.39 -17.97
C ARG A 189 -18.65 -4.62 -19.21
N VAL A 190 -19.49 -3.69 -19.71
CA VAL A 190 -19.12 -2.85 -20.85
C VAL A 190 -17.94 -1.95 -20.51
N GLN A 191 -17.97 -1.25 -19.35
CA GLN A 191 -16.90 -0.34 -18.98
C GLN A 191 -15.57 -1.06 -18.70
N VAL A 192 -15.62 -2.21 -18.01
CA VAL A 192 -14.43 -3.04 -17.78
C VAL A 192 -13.91 -3.64 -19.09
N GLY A 193 -14.79 -4.00 -20.02
CA GLY A 193 -14.41 -4.44 -21.37
C GLY A 193 -13.65 -3.39 -22.15
N LYS A 194 -14.06 -2.11 -22.05
CA LYS A 194 -13.33 -0.99 -22.66
C LYS A 194 -11.93 -0.83 -22.06
N VAL A 195 -11.81 -0.87 -20.73
CA VAL A 195 -10.51 -0.81 -20.04
C VAL A 195 -9.62 -1.99 -20.46
N PHE A 196 -10.17 -3.19 -20.55
CA PHE A 196 -9.42 -4.36 -21.01
C PHE A 196 -8.87 -4.18 -22.43
N HIS A 197 -9.70 -3.72 -23.37
CA HIS A 197 -9.27 -3.45 -24.74
C HIS A 197 -8.16 -2.38 -24.79
N LEU A 198 -8.29 -1.31 -23.99
CA LEU A 198 -7.28 -0.24 -23.92
C LEU A 198 -5.98 -0.72 -23.28
N LEU A 199 -6.04 -1.60 -22.26
CA LEU A 199 -4.85 -2.26 -21.71
C LEU A 199 -4.11 -3.09 -22.77
N GLU A 200 -4.85 -3.85 -23.59
CA GLU A 200 -4.23 -4.63 -24.68
C GLU A 200 -3.65 -3.70 -25.77
N LYS A 201 -4.39 -2.66 -26.17
CA LYS A 201 -3.95 -1.70 -27.20
C LYS A 201 -2.66 -0.96 -26.83
N HIS A 202 -2.50 -0.62 -25.56
CA HIS A 202 -1.38 0.19 -25.06
C HIS A 202 -0.36 -0.63 -24.25
N ALA A 203 -0.40 -1.96 -24.30
CA ALA A 203 0.42 -2.84 -23.46
C ALA A 203 1.91 -2.49 -23.45
N ASP A 204 2.46 -2.13 -24.59
CA ASP A 204 3.89 -1.84 -24.77
C ASP A 204 4.32 -0.45 -24.27
N THR A 205 3.37 0.45 -24.04
CA THR A 205 3.63 1.85 -23.68
C THR A 205 3.20 2.23 -22.26
N LEU A 206 2.38 1.38 -21.64
CA LEU A 206 1.88 1.66 -20.30
C LEU A 206 2.97 1.51 -19.23
N PRO A 207 3.10 2.49 -18.32
CA PRO A 207 4.00 2.34 -17.20
C PRO A 207 3.51 1.20 -16.28
N GLN A 208 4.46 0.49 -15.66
CA GLN A 208 4.11 -0.62 -14.74
C GLN A 208 3.21 -0.19 -13.58
N ASP A 209 3.33 1.06 -13.15
CA ASP A 209 2.49 1.66 -12.12
C ASP A 209 1.01 1.83 -12.52
N ALA A 210 0.68 1.71 -13.80
CA ALA A 210 -0.71 1.71 -14.28
C ALA A 210 -1.47 0.42 -13.91
N PHE A 211 -0.76 -0.71 -13.73
CA PHE A 211 -1.35 -2.02 -13.41
C PHE A 211 -1.73 -2.14 -11.92
N LYS A 212 -2.51 -1.20 -11.43
CA LYS A 212 -3.00 -1.18 -10.03
C LYS A 212 -4.47 -1.59 -9.96
N ASN A 213 -4.85 -2.25 -8.87
CA ASN A 213 -6.25 -2.62 -8.58
C ASN A 213 -7.22 -1.42 -8.50
N ARG A 214 -6.72 -0.20 -8.57
CA ARG A 214 -7.53 1.03 -8.62
C ARG A 214 -7.93 1.43 -10.04
N LEU A 215 -7.33 0.86 -11.08
CA LEU A 215 -7.52 1.27 -12.46
C LEU A 215 -9.01 1.28 -12.84
N LEU A 216 -9.72 0.17 -12.58
CA LEU A 216 -11.14 0.07 -12.91
C LEU A 216 -12.00 1.09 -12.17
N ARG A 217 -11.72 1.31 -10.88
CA ARG A 217 -12.39 2.32 -10.09
C ARG A 217 -12.13 3.73 -10.65
N ASN A 218 -10.87 4.06 -10.90
CA ASN A 218 -10.50 5.37 -11.42
C ASN A 218 -11.15 5.66 -12.79
N PHE A 219 -11.28 4.63 -13.61
CA PHE A 219 -12.00 4.76 -14.88
C PHE A 219 -13.49 5.04 -14.67
N LEU A 220 -14.18 4.31 -13.79
CA LEU A 220 -15.59 4.57 -13.46
C LEU A 220 -15.80 5.96 -12.87
N GLU A 221 -14.94 6.40 -11.95
CA GLU A 221 -15.01 7.74 -11.37
C GLU A 221 -14.90 8.84 -12.43
N ALA A 222 -14.04 8.66 -13.43
CA ALA A 222 -13.93 9.62 -14.53
C ALA A 222 -15.20 9.68 -15.42
N LEU A 223 -16.04 8.66 -15.38
CA LEU A 223 -17.33 8.64 -16.08
C LEU A 223 -18.47 9.28 -15.27
N ARG A 224 -18.23 9.67 -14.03
CA ARG A 224 -19.25 10.25 -13.13
C ARG A 224 -19.99 11.46 -13.71
N PRO A 225 -19.34 12.41 -14.39
CA PRO A 225 -20.03 13.54 -15.03
C PRO A 225 -21.05 13.11 -16.09
N THR A 226 -20.82 11.98 -16.75
CA THR A 226 -21.68 11.46 -17.82
C THR A 226 -22.83 10.61 -17.30
N TYR A 227 -22.58 9.77 -16.29
CA TYR A 227 -23.53 8.76 -15.83
C TYR A 227 -24.16 9.06 -14.47
N GLY A 228 -23.68 10.07 -13.77
CA GLY A 228 -24.19 10.53 -12.47
C GLY A 228 -23.74 9.69 -11.28
N ASP A 229 -23.90 10.27 -10.10
CA ASP A 229 -23.37 9.72 -8.83
C ASP A 229 -23.97 8.37 -8.46
N ILE A 230 -25.27 8.22 -8.64
CA ILE A 230 -25.99 7.03 -8.17
C ILE A 230 -25.53 5.77 -8.92
N LEU A 231 -25.43 5.86 -10.25
CA LEU A 231 -25.01 4.72 -11.06
C LEU A 231 -23.55 4.37 -10.80
N ILE A 232 -22.66 5.37 -10.75
CA ILE A 232 -21.25 5.14 -10.51
C ILE A 232 -21.01 4.58 -9.10
N ASN A 233 -21.64 5.10 -8.05
CA ASN A 233 -21.51 4.56 -6.69
C ASN A 233 -21.97 3.10 -6.59
N ARG A 234 -23.08 2.72 -7.25
CA ARG A 234 -23.54 1.33 -7.32
C ARG A 234 -22.57 0.45 -8.10
N ALA A 235 -22.04 0.93 -9.22
CA ALA A 235 -21.04 0.22 -10.01
C ALA A 235 -19.74 -0.01 -9.23
N GLU A 236 -19.27 0.98 -8.47
CA GLU A 236 -18.11 0.85 -7.61
C GLU A 236 -18.34 -0.13 -6.45
N ALA A 237 -19.52 -0.11 -5.82
CA ALA A 237 -19.88 -1.08 -4.79
C ALA A 237 -19.81 -2.51 -5.34
N PHE A 238 -20.39 -2.74 -6.51
CA PHE A 238 -20.32 -4.03 -7.19
C PHE A 238 -18.89 -4.44 -7.54
N LEU A 239 -18.09 -3.54 -8.13
CA LEU A 239 -16.66 -3.78 -8.41
C LEU A 239 -15.87 -4.13 -7.17
N ASN A 240 -16.13 -3.45 -6.05
CA ASN A 240 -15.45 -3.73 -4.78
C ASN A 240 -15.79 -5.12 -4.24
N ALA A 241 -17.05 -5.57 -4.37
CA ALA A 241 -17.46 -6.93 -4.00
C ALA A 241 -16.77 -7.98 -4.89
N VAL A 242 -16.78 -7.82 -6.22
CA VAL A 242 -16.04 -8.72 -7.14
C VAL A 242 -14.55 -8.77 -6.78
N LYS A 243 -13.93 -7.62 -6.53
CA LYS A 243 -12.52 -7.53 -6.11
C LYS A 243 -12.25 -8.25 -4.79
N ALA A 244 -13.18 -8.17 -3.82
CA ALA A 244 -13.05 -8.87 -2.55
C ALA A 244 -13.08 -10.38 -2.73
N ILE A 245 -13.96 -10.89 -3.60
CA ILE A 245 -14.05 -12.30 -3.96
C ILE A 245 -12.76 -12.78 -4.63
N VAL A 246 -12.28 -12.06 -5.65
CA VAL A 246 -11.01 -12.37 -6.33
C VAL A 246 -9.85 -12.40 -5.35
N LYS A 247 -9.76 -11.42 -4.43
CA LYS A 247 -8.71 -11.39 -3.40
C LYS A 247 -8.80 -12.56 -2.43
N ARG A 248 -10.00 -12.96 -2.03
CA ARG A 248 -10.23 -14.09 -1.12
C ARG A 248 -9.77 -15.41 -1.75
N GLU A 249 -9.95 -15.57 -3.04
CA GLU A 249 -9.59 -16.78 -3.78
C GLU A 249 -8.14 -16.76 -4.31
N PHE A 250 -7.49 -15.61 -4.27
CA PHE A 250 -6.12 -15.47 -4.73
C PHE A 250 -5.16 -16.23 -3.82
N SER A 251 -4.43 -17.19 -4.38
CA SER A 251 -3.55 -18.04 -3.61
C SER A 251 -2.25 -17.35 -3.23
N PRO A 252 -1.92 -17.19 -1.93
CA PRO A 252 -0.62 -16.64 -1.54
C PRO A 252 0.55 -17.63 -1.71
N LYS A 253 0.27 -18.90 -2.04
CA LYS A 253 1.29 -19.98 -2.08
C LYS A 253 2.34 -19.81 -3.18
N TYR A 254 2.07 -18.97 -4.17
CA TYR A 254 3.00 -18.68 -5.27
C TYR A 254 3.99 -17.56 -4.96
N PHE A 255 3.81 -16.85 -3.85
CA PHE A 255 4.86 -15.97 -3.34
C PHE A 255 6.02 -16.81 -2.76
N TYR A 256 7.22 -16.30 -2.83
CA TYR A 256 8.34 -16.87 -2.10
C TYR A 256 8.04 -16.99 -0.61
N ARG A 257 8.62 -17.99 0.05
CA ARG A 257 8.43 -18.15 1.48
C ARG A 257 9.12 -17.02 2.24
N THR A 258 8.53 -16.63 3.36
CA THR A 258 9.11 -15.62 4.23
C THR A 258 10.56 -15.98 4.65
N SER A 259 10.82 -17.26 4.96
CA SER A 259 12.16 -17.73 5.30
C SER A 259 13.16 -17.63 4.16
N GLU A 260 12.75 -17.94 2.93
CA GLU A 260 13.60 -17.84 1.73
C GLU A 260 14.00 -16.37 1.45
N ILE A 261 13.03 -15.46 1.57
CA ILE A 261 13.30 -14.01 1.43
C ILE A 261 14.23 -13.51 2.53
N ILE A 262 14.03 -13.92 3.78
CA ILE A 262 14.89 -13.54 4.91
C ILE A 262 16.31 -14.07 4.69
N GLU A 263 16.46 -15.34 4.31
CA GLU A 263 17.76 -15.96 4.06
C GLU A 263 18.53 -15.23 2.96
N GLU A 264 17.90 -14.99 1.80
CA GLU A 264 18.52 -14.24 0.70
C GLU A 264 18.87 -12.79 1.11
N ALA A 265 17.99 -12.11 1.84
CA ALA A 265 18.22 -10.76 2.30
C ALA A 265 19.39 -10.70 3.30
N ARG A 266 19.44 -11.64 4.27
CA ARG A 266 20.55 -11.73 5.24
C ARG A 266 21.89 -12.07 4.58
N ALA A 267 21.90 -12.94 3.57
CA ALA A 267 23.10 -13.22 2.78
C ALA A 267 23.68 -11.97 2.12
N ARG A 268 22.87 -10.92 1.94
CA ARG A 268 23.26 -9.58 1.43
C ARG A 268 23.45 -8.54 2.54
N GLY A 269 23.40 -8.93 3.80
CA GLY A 269 23.52 -8.02 4.93
C GLY A 269 22.36 -7.04 5.08
N ALA A 270 21.16 -7.43 4.64
CA ALA A 270 19.96 -6.61 4.78
C ALA A 270 19.60 -6.32 6.23
N GLY A 271 19.08 -5.14 6.50
CA GLY A 271 18.18 -4.90 7.60
C GLY A 271 16.78 -5.39 7.23
N ILE A 272 16.10 -6.07 8.16
CA ILE A 272 14.79 -6.67 7.94
C ILE A 272 13.82 -6.23 9.02
N VAL A 273 12.73 -5.59 8.63
CA VAL A 273 11.67 -5.11 9.53
C VAL A 273 10.34 -5.72 9.14
N ILE A 274 9.54 -6.12 10.12
CA ILE A 274 8.15 -6.54 9.88
C ILE A 274 7.25 -5.31 10.01
N PRO A 275 6.64 -4.83 8.89
CA PRO A 275 5.71 -3.71 8.92
C PRO A 275 4.36 -4.15 9.49
N HIS A 276 3.61 -3.23 10.11
CA HIS A 276 2.22 -3.39 10.58
C HIS A 276 1.82 -4.84 10.93
N PRO A 277 2.53 -5.49 11.89
CA PRO A 277 2.38 -6.93 12.17
C PRO A 277 0.97 -7.33 12.65
N GLU A 278 0.16 -6.38 13.11
CA GLU A 278 -1.22 -6.60 13.51
C GLU A 278 -2.13 -7.04 12.35
N GLN A 279 -1.81 -6.69 11.10
CA GLN A 279 -2.57 -7.13 9.92
C GLN A 279 -2.41 -8.63 9.64
N PHE A 280 -1.34 -9.22 10.14
CA PHE A 280 -1.06 -10.66 10.07
C PHE A 280 -0.45 -11.15 11.37
N TRP A 281 -1.10 -10.80 12.47
CA TRP A 281 -0.65 -10.96 13.85
C TRP A 281 0.05 -12.30 14.19
N PRO A 282 -0.26 -13.48 13.56
CA PRO A 282 0.47 -14.70 13.86
C PRO A 282 1.99 -14.61 13.59
N ILE A 283 2.44 -13.62 12.79
CA ILE A 283 3.87 -13.38 12.55
C ILE A 283 4.61 -13.03 13.84
N LEU A 284 3.92 -12.46 14.83
CA LEU A 284 4.49 -12.16 16.14
C LEU A 284 4.86 -13.44 16.94
N LEU A 285 4.29 -14.58 16.57
CA LEU A 285 4.63 -15.87 17.15
C LEU A 285 5.81 -16.55 16.45
N ALA A 286 6.11 -16.14 15.22
CA ALA A 286 7.22 -16.69 14.47
C ALA A 286 8.56 -16.13 14.97
N GLU A 287 9.57 -16.98 15.00
CA GLU A 287 10.94 -16.61 15.35
C GLU A 287 11.78 -16.38 14.09
N TYR A 288 11.34 -15.43 13.28
CA TYR A 288 12.10 -15.00 12.11
C TYR A 288 13.33 -14.18 12.53
N ASP A 289 14.42 -14.35 11.79
CA ASP A 289 15.61 -13.51 11.94
C ASP A 289 15.35 -12.13 11.33
N VAL A 290 14.83 -11.22 12.15
CA VAL A 290 14.52 -9.83 11.78
C VAL A 290 15.15 -8.87 12.77
N ASP A 291 15.34 -7.62 12.34
CA ASP A 291 15.90 -6.56 13.19
C ASP A 291 14.84 -5.95 14.12
N GLY A 292 13.56 -6.04 13.77
CA GLY A 292 12.50 -5.54 14.62
C GLY A 292 11.12 -5.53 13.96
N TYR A 293 10.21 -4.85 14.63
CA TYR A 293 8.81 -4.71 14.23
C TYR A 293 8.41 -3.25 14.20
N GLU A 294 7.54 -2.89 13.27
CA GLU A 294 6.77 -1.67 13.45
C GLU A 294 5.85 -1.83 14.65
N VAL A 295 6.01 -0.96 15.62
CA VAL A 295 5.15 -0.90 16.80
C VAL A 295 4.10 0.20 16.67
N TRP A 296 4.26 1.11 15.72
CA TRP A 296 3.33 2.17 15.40
C TRP A 296 3.22 2.36 13.88
N ASN A 297 1.99 2.52 13.43
CA ASN A 297 1.67 2.88 12.04
C ASN A 297 0.38 3.70 12.07
N PRO A 298 0.15 4.66 11.16
CA PRO A 298 -1.09 5.46 11.11
C PRO A 298 -2.39 4.65 11.07
N GLN A 299 -2.33 3.42 10.55
CA GLN A 299 -3.49 2.52 10.42
C GLN A 299 -3.79 1.71 11.68
N SER A 300 -2.86 1.62 12.63
CA SER A 300 -2.89 0.66 13.73
C SER A 300 -2.41 1.24 15.05
N ARG A 301 -2.68 2.53 15.26
CA ARG A 301 -2.26 3.26 16.47
C ARG A 301 -2.74 2.61 17.77
N GLU A 302 -3.92 2.02 17.76
CA GLU A 302 -4.54 1.33 18.90
C GLU A 302 -3.75 0.10 19.36
N TYR A 303 -2.92 -0.50 18.50
CA TYR A 303 -2.11 -1.68 18.85
C TYR A 303 -0.71 -1.33 19.37
N THR A 304 -0.33 -0.06 19.40
CA THR A 304 1.05 0.37 19.71
C THR A 304 1.55 -0.15 21.04
N GLU A 305 0.79 0.02 22.13
CA GLU A 305 1.21 -0.43 23.47
C GLU A 305 1.33 -1.96 23.55
N PHE A 306 0.42 -2.66 22.88
CA PHE A 306 0.48 -4.12 22.77
C PHE A 306 1.74 -4.57 22.05
N LEU A 307 2.05 -3.97 20.89
CA LEU A 307 3.23 -4.31 20.09
C LEU A 307 4.54 -4.02 20.82
N ILE A 308 4.63 -2.90 21.53
CA ILE A 308 5.76 -2.58 22.41
C ILE A 308 5.92 -3.64 23.51
N SER A 309 4.82 -4.09 24.11
CA SER A 309 4.85 -5.12 25.15
C SER A 309 5.33 -6.46 24.61
N VAL A 310 4.87 -6.85 23.41
CA VAL A 310 5.33 -8.06 22.71
C VAL A 310 6.84 -7.97 22.43
N LEU A 311 7.29 -6.86 21.89
CA LEU A 311 8.71 -6.64 21.57
C LEU A 311 9.58 -6.70 22.81
N LYS A 312 9.18 -6.05 23.92
CA LYS A 312 9.90 -6.12 25.21
C LYS A 312 9.97 -7.55 25.75
N ARG A 313 8.86 -8.31 25.66
CA ARG A 313 8.84 -9.71 26.07
C ARG A 313 9.79 -10.56 25.25
N LYS A 314 9.75 -10.43 23.93
CA LYS A 314 10.68 -11.14 23.04
C LYS A 314 12.14 -10.81 23.35
N ASN A 315 12.47 -9.53 23.57
CA ASN A 315 13.84 -9.12 23.92
C ASN A 315 14.32 -9.71 25.27
N ARG A 316 13.42 -9.85 26.26
CA ARG A 316 13.77 -10.51 27.54
C ARG A 316 14.01 -12.01 27.42
N GLN A 317 13.41 -12.66 26.42
CA GLN A 317 13.53 -14.09 26.18
C GLN A 317 14.72 -14.44 25.28
N ARG A 318 15.32 -13.43 24.61
CA ARG A 318 16.49 -13.62 23.76
C ARG A 318 17.76 -13.81 24.59
N ASP A 319 18.63 -14.66 24.09
CA ASP A 319 19.97 -14.82 24.63
C ASP A 319 20.79 -13.54 24.40
N THR A 320 21.73 -13.25 25.30
CA THR A 320 22.63 -12.08 25.23
C THR A 320 23.51 -12.07 23.97
N SER A 321 23.73 -13.23 23.34
CA SER A 321 24.42 -13.36 22.06
C SER A 321 23.56 -12.96 20.84
N THR A 322 22.24 -12.87 21.00
CA THR A 322 21.32 -12.57 19.91
C THR A 322 21.03 -11.06 19.87
N ARG A 323 21.10 -10.46 18.66
CA ARG A 323 20.75 -9.04 18.47
C ARG A 323 19.36 -8.76 19.00
N ARG A 324 19.21 -7.69 19.79
CA ARG A 324 17.89 -7.25 20.28
C ARG A 324 17.00 -6.80 19.11
N LEU A 325 15.71 -6.98 19.25
CA LEU A 325 14.72 -6.44 18.34
C LEU A 325 14.54 -4.95 18.60
N LEU A 326 14.49 -4.16 17.52
CA LEU A 326 14.26 -2.73 17.55
C LEU A 326 12.78 -2.41 17.36
N ALA A 327 12.35 -1.28 17.93
CA ALA A 327 11.01 -0.73 17.72
C ALA A 327 11.07 0.25 16.55
N PHE A 328 10.27 0.02 15.51
CA PHE A 328 10.14 0.92 14.38
C PHE A 328 8.77 1.59 14.38
N MET A 329 8.70 2.76 13.75
CA MET A 329 7.44 3.42 13.44
C MET A 329 7.39 3.67 11.95
N GLY A 330 6.34 3.14 11.28
CA GLY A 330 6.10 3.34 9.87
C GLY A 330 5.21 4.55 9.63
N ASP A 331 5.57 5.40 8.67
CA ASP A 331 4.64 6.42 8.19
C ASP A 331 3.72 5.90 7.07
N ASP A 332 4.14 4.85 6.37
CA ASP A 332 3.40 4.18 5.28
C ASP A 332 2.82 5.23 4.30
N THR A 333 3.67 6.22 3.97
CA THR A 333 3.31 7.31 3.07
C THR A 333 3.33 6.84 1.63
N HIS A 334 2.27 7.14 0.88
CA HIS A 334 2.17 6.90 -0.56
C HIS A 334 2.23 8.24 -1.29
N MET A 335 3.32 8.51 -2.02
CA MET A 335 3.52 9.83 -2.64
C MET A 335 2.52 10.11 -3.76
N GLY A 336 2.16 9.12 -4.55
CA GLY A 336 1.13 9.26 -5.59
C GLY A 336 -0.26 9.59 -5.06
N GLU A 337 -0.56 9.24 -3.79
CA GLU A 337 -1.85 9.58 -3.19
C GLU A 337 -2.01 11.10 -2.99
N LYS A 338 -0.90 11.82 -2.83
CA LYS A 338 -0.91 13.28 -2.60
C LYS A 338 -1.36 14.09 -3.81
N ILE A 339 -1.23 13.53 -5.01
CA ILE A 339 -1.51 14.20 -6.28
C ILE A 339 -2.76 13.65 -6.99
N ASN A 340 -3.41 12.66 -6.40
CA ASN A 340 -4.69 12.19 -6.91
C ASN A 340 -5.75 13.31 -6.81
N PRO A 341 -6.67 13.41 -7.78
CA PRO A 341 -7.84 14.29 -7.65
C PRO A 341 -8.59 13.98 -6.34
N PRO A 342 -9.21 14.97 -5.68
CA PRO A 342 -9.91 14.79 -4.41
C PRO A 342 -10.94 13.66 -4.41
N SER A 343 -11.64 13.42 -5.53
CA SER A 343 -12.62 12.33 -5.71
C SER A 343 -11.98 10.92 -5.67
N LEU A 344 -10.71 10.81 -6.03
CA LEU A 344 -9.96 9.57 -6.06
C LEU A 344 -9.04 9.39 -4.85
N GLN A 345 -8.83 10.46 -4.08
CA GLN A 345 -7.87 10.49 -2.99
C GLN A 345 -8.39 9.77 -1.74
N ASN A 346 -7.55 8.94 -1.14
CA ASN A 346 -7.78 8.48 0.21
C ASN A 346 -7.20 9.49 1.20
N GLY A 347 -8.06 10.29 1.84
CA GLY A 347 -7.66 11.37 2.73
C GLY A 347 -6.73 10.92 3.87
N CYS A 348 -6.96 9.72 4.45
CA CYS A 348 -6.09 9.17 5.49
C CYS A 348 -4.68 8.85 4.97
N LYS A 349 -4.55 8.41 3.72
CA LYS A 349 -3.23 8.14 3.11
C LYS A 349 -2.56 9.43 2.65
N ALA A 350 -3.32 10.34 2.07
CA ALA A 350 -2.82 11.63 1.57
C ALA A 350 -2.26 12.51 2.68
N SER A 351 -2.78 12.40 3.90
CA SER A 351 -2.31 13.18 5.07
C SER A 351 -1.01 12.68 5.68
N ARG A 352 -0.53 11.48 5.31
CA ARG A 352 0.71 10.93 5.84
C ARG A 352 1.92 11.63 5.23
N GLU A 353 2.99 11.78 6.00
CA GLU A 353 4.21 12.44 5.54
C GLU A 353 5.44 11.57 5.85
N VAL A 354 6.39 11.54 4.90
CA VAL A 354 7.66 10.82 5.05
C VAL A 354 8.40 11.36 6.28
N GLY A 355 8.71 10.47 7.22
CA GLY A 355 9.43 10.81 8.45
C GLY A 355 8.59 11.46 9.56
N VAL A 356 7.28 11.66 9.35
CA VAL A 356 6.37 12.18 10.38
C VAL A 356 5.66 11.02 11.07
N GLN A 357 6.14 10.67 12.25
CA GLN A 357 5.65 9.56 13.05
C GLN A 357 5.33 10.04 14.46
N PRO A 358 4.13 10.56 14.72
CA PRO A 358 3.74 11.14 16.01
C PRO A 358 3.88 10.20 17.21
N GLY A 359 3.91 8.88 16.98
CA GLY A 359 4.14 7.92 18.05
C GLY A 359 5.46 8.12 18.80
N TRP A 360 6.50 8.64 18.16
CA TRP A 360 7.77 8.96 18.85
C TRP A 360 7.63 10.11 19.85
N ASP A 361 6.68 10.99 19.65
CA ASP A 361 6.48 12.20 20.44
C ASP A 361 5.33 12.03 21.47
N ASP A 362 4.58 10.93 21.41
CA ASP A 362 3.58 10.56 22.43
C ASP A 362 4.27 10.26 23.75
N ILE A 363 3.84 10.94 24.82
CA ILE A 363 4.51 10.89 26.13
C ILE A 363 4.52 9.48 26.72
N SER A 364 3.41 8.73 26.59
CA SER A 364 3.28 7.37 27.14
C SER A 364 4.16 6.37 26.41
N ILE A 365 4.15 6.44 25.09
CA ILE A 365 4.96 5.59 24.20
C ILE A 365 6.44 5.91 24.39
N ARG A 366 6.81 7.19 24.36
CA ARG A 366 8.18 7.66 24.52
C ARG A 366 8.80 7.22 25.86
N LYS A 367 8.04 7.32 26.95
CA LYS A 367 8.49 6.84 28.27
C LYS A 367 8.77 5.34 28.26
N GLN A 368 7.88 4.56 27.65
CA GLN A 368 8.05 3.10 27.57
C GLN A 368 9.25 2.71 26.74
N LEU A 369 9.51 3.41 25.62
CA LEU A 369 10.64 3.16 24.73
C LEU A 369 11.96 3.63 25.34
N ALA A 370 11.99 4.79 26.01
CA ALA A 370 13.18 5.30 26.69
C ALA A 370 13.70 4.34 27.77
N VAL A 371 12.81 3.78 28.60
CA VAL A 371 13.18 2.77 29.59
C VAL A 371 13.78 1.50 28.97
N ALA A 372 13.42 1.20 27.73
CA ALA A 372 13.94 0.05 26.99
C ALA A 372 15.20 0.37 26.14
N GLY A 373 15.70 1.63 26.14
CA GLY A 373 16.79 2.06 25.27
C GLY A 373 16.42 2.00 23.78
N LEU A 374 15.16 2.29 23.45
CA LEU A 374 14.59 2.21 22.10
C LEU A 374 13.99 3.56 21.70
N THR A 375 14.62 4.68 22.06
CA THR A 375 14.20 6.00 21.56
C THR A 375 14.47 6.11 20.05
N ARG A 376 13.90 7.11 19.39
CA ARG A 376 14.15 7.37 17.96
C ARG A 376 15.66 7.43 17.67
N ALA A 377 16.41 8.14 18.51
CA ALA A 377 17.85 8.29 18.36
C ALA A 377 18.59 6.96 18.50
N ASP A 378 18.28 6.18 19.55
CA ASP A 378 18.91 4.88 19.80
C ASP A 378 18.66 3.92 18.63
N VAL A 379 17.41 3.86 18.16
CA VAL A 379 17.01 2.96 17.05
C VAL A 379 17.65 3.39 15.74
N LEU A 380 17.70 4.69 15.45
CA LEU A 380 18.33 5.22 14.25
C LEU A 380 19.83 4.87 14.22
N GLU A 381 20.55 5.13 15.32
CA GLU A 381 21.98 4.87 15.41
C GLU A 381 22.28 3.38 15.29
N GLU A 382 21.58 2.56 16.09
CA GLU A 382 21.83 1.11 16.07
C GLU A 382 21.45 0.48 14.72
N TYR A 383 20.34 0.91 14.12
CA TYR A 383 19.91 0.33 12.84
C TYR A 383 20.81 0.76 11.68
N ALA A 384 21.23 2.03 11.65
CA ALA A 384 22.22 2.49 10.67
C ALA A 384 23.53 1.69 10.77
N ALA A 385 24.03 1.46 12.01
CA ALA A 385 25.21 0.64 12.22
C ALA A 385 25.04 -0.81 11.73
N ARG A 386 23.85 -1.39 11.89
CA ARG A 386 23.57 -2.74 11.38
C ARG A 386 23.55 -2.82 9.85
N LEU A 387 23.16 -1.73 9.19
CA LEU A 387 23.11 -1.66 7.73
C LEU A 387 24.49 -1.49 7.11
N THR A 388 25.43 -0.84 7.80
CA THR A 388 26.77 -0.51 7.27
C THR A 388 27.87 -1.44 7.79
N GLY A 389 27.64 -2.17 8.86
CA GLY A 389 28.59 -3.16 9.47
C GLY A 389 28.37 -4.56 8.92
#